data_dbe4edd763eeaddcbaffdd38f3ba8893
#
_entry.id   dbe4edd763eeaddcbaffdd38f3ba8893
#
_cell.length_a   1.000
_cell.length_b   1.000
_cell.length_c   1.000
_cell.angle_alpha   90.00
_cell.angle_beta   90.00
_cell.angle_gamma   90.00
#
_symmetry.space_group_name_H-M   'P 1'
#
loop_
_entity.id
_entity.type
_entity.pdbx_description
1 polymer ?
#
loop_
_entity_poly.entity_id
_entity_poly.type
_entity_poly.pdbx_seq_one_letter_code
_entity_poly.pdbx_strand_id
1 'polypeptide(L)'
;MPDYEIFEAGDLSLQSGETLVRAKLAYMTYGQLNPNKDNVVVFPTFFGGQHTHNEGMIGEGKALDPREYFIIVPNMFGNSVSSSPSNSDSPQNRAGFPKVSLYDNVSTQHRLVTEVFGIEKIALVFGWSMGAQQTFQWGSLYPVSYTHLTLPTNREV
;
A
#
# COMPACT_ATOMS: atom_id res chain seq x y z
N MET A 1 18.94 7.48 7.80
CA MET A 1 18.31 6.19 7.43
C MET A 1 17.02 6.53 6.73
N PRO A 2 16.53 5.73 5.78
CA PRO A 2 15.19 5.98 5.23
C PRO A 2 14.17 5.92 6.38
N ASP A 3 13.14 6.71 6.27
CA ASP A 3 12.03 6.83 7.22
C ASP A 3 10.91 5.80 6.99
N TYR A 4 11.18 4.77 6.18
CA TYR A 4 10.26 3.69 5.83
C TYR A 4 10.90 2.32 6.04
N GLU A 5 10.06 1.30 6.13
CA GLU A 5 10.43 -0.11 6.22
C GLU A 5 10.26 -0.80 4.86
N ILE A 6 10.89 -1.97 4.71
CA ILE A 6 10.81 -2.79 3.50
C ILE A 6 10.21 -4.15 3.82
N PHE A 7 9.16 -4.51 3.10
CA PHE A 7 8.67 -5.89 3.01
C PHE A 7 9.33 -6.57 1.83
N GLU A 8 10.16 -7.58 2.11
CA GLU A 8 10.79 -8.43 1.11
C GLU A 8 9.78 -9.46 0.61
N ALA A 9 9.08 -9.12 -0.47
CA ALA A 9 7.99 -9.96 -0.99
C ALA A 9 8.48 -11.20 -1.79
N GLY A 10 9.80 -11.29 -2.05
CA GLY A 10 10.39 -12.36 -2.85
C GLY A 10 10.07 -12.22 -4.35
N ASP A 11 10.09 -13.32 -5.06
CA ASP A 11 9.76 -13.34 -6.49
C ASP A 11 8.23 -13.34 -6.67
N LEU A 12 7.72 -12.31 -7.36
CA LEU A 12 6.29 -12.15 -7.61
C LEU A 12 5.95 -12.54 -9.04
N SER A 13 5.04 -13.51 -9.19
CA SER A 13 4.37 -13.77 -10.47
C SER A 13 3.33 -12.68 -10.69
N LEU A 14 3.53 -11.83 -11.68
CA LEU A 14 2.68 -10.69 -11.99
C LEU A 14 1.48 -11.09 -12.87
N GLN A 15 0.43 -10.28 -12.83
CA GLN A 15 -0.74 -10.43 -13.68
C GLN A 15 -0.40 -10.39 -15.17
N SER A 16 0.68 -9.71 -15.54
CA SER A 16 1.20 -9.69 -16.93
C SER A 16 1.79 -11.02 -17.41
N GLY A 17 2.00 -11.99 -16.52
CA GLY A 17 2.73 -13.23 -16.78
C GLY A 17 4.25 -13.10 -16.61
N GLU A 18 4.75 -11.90 -16.34
CA GLU A 18 6.17 -11.67 -16.03
C GLU A 18 6.44 -11.94 -14.54
N THR A 19 7.72 -12.01 -14.15
CA THR A 19 8.13 -12.14 -12.74
C THR A 19 8.89 -10.90 -12.30
N LEU A 20 8.47 -10.28 -11.21
CA LEU A 20 9.30 -9.27 -10.52
C LEU A 20 10.17 -9.99 -9.48
N VAL A 21 11.44 -10.13 -9.80
CA VAL A 21 12.41 -10.87 -8.98
C VAL A 21 12.82 -10.02 -7.76
N ARG A 22 12.85 -10.64 -6.59
CA ARG A 22 13.21 -9.99 -5.32
C ARG A 22 12.44 -8.70 -5.08
N ALA A 23 11.13 -8.76 -5.26
CA ALA A 23 10.26 -7.62 -5.10
C ALA A 23 10.31 -7.07 -3.67
N LYS A 24 10.43 -5.75 -3.58
CA LYS A 24 10.49 -4.99 -2.31
C LYS A 24 9.36 -3.99 -2.27
N LEU A 25 8.50 -4.11 -1.28
CA LEU A 25 7.44 -3.14 -1.02
C LEU A 25 7.85 -2.26 0.16
N ALA A 26 8.15 -0.99 -0.10
CA ALA A 26 8.40 -0.02 0.95
C ALA A 26 7.07 0.40 1.59
N TYR A 27 7.06 0.58 2.90
CA TYR A 27 5.88 1.04 3.63
C TYR A 27 6.27 1.86 4.85
N MET A 28 5.35 2.70 5.31
CA MET A 28 5.46 3.43 6.55
C MET A 28 4.26 3.13 7.44
N THR A 29 4.46 3.11 8.75
CA THR A 29 3.37 2.93 9.71
C THR A 29 3.28 4.11 10.67
N TYR A 30 2.06 4.43 11.09
CA TYR A 30 1.78 5.46 12.08
C TYR A 30 0.82 4.90 13.13
N GLY A 31 1.02 5.30 14.38
CA GLY A 31 0.21 4.84 15.50
C GLY A 31 0.60 3.45 16.01
N GLN A 32 -0.28 2.83 16.77
CA GLN A 32 -0.04 1.53 17.39
C GLN A 32 -1.16 0.55 17.08
N LEU A 33 -0.78 -0.67 16.70
CA LEU A 33 -1.71 -1.76 16.52
C LEU A 33 -2.27 -2.18 17.89
N ASN A 34 -3.60 -2.15 18.03
CA ASN A 34 -4.24 -2.57 19.27
C ASN A 34 -4.22 -4.11 19.44
N PRO A 35 -4.46 -4.63 20.66
CA PRO A 35 -4.43 -6.08 20.93
C PRO A 35 -5.42 -6.88 20.08
N ASN A 36 -6.56 -6.29 19.71
CA ASN A 36 -7.58 -6.94 18.89
C ASN A 36 -7.26 -6.89 17.39
N LYS A 37 -6.27 -6.10 16.98
CA LYS A 37 -5.88 -5.88 15.58
C LYS A 37 -7.04 -5.41 14.69
N ASP A 38 -7.94 -4.58 15.23
CA ASP A 38 -9.14 -4.10 14.54
C ASP A 38 -9.16 -2.59 14.27
N ASN A 39 -8.07 -1.87 14.63
CA ASN A 39 -7.90 -0.44 14.40
C ASN A 39 -7.03 -0.11 13.16
N VAL A 40 -6.99 -0.99 12.19
CA VAL A 40 -6.07 -0.90 11.05
C VAL A 40 -6.65 -0.08 9.91
N VAL A 41 -5.87 0.88 9.42
CA VAL A 41 -6.15 1.63 8.20
C VAL A 41 -5.08 1.34 7.17
N VAL A 42 -5.46 0.97 5.96
CA VAL A 42 -4.55 0.88 4.81
C VAL A 42 -4.76 2.09 3.92
N PHE A 43 -3.70 2.86 3.71
CA PHE A 43 -3.72 4.11 2.96
C PHE A 43 -2.66 4.10 1.85
N PRO A 44 -2.91 3.39 0.72
CA PRO A 44 -1.94 3.25 -0.35
C PRO A 44 -1.60 4.59 -1.00
N THR A 45 -0.35 4.72 -1.45
CA THR A 45 0.10 5.89 -2.19
C THR A 45 -0.51 5.96 -3.59
N PHE A 46 -0.36 7.09 -4.26
CA PHE A 46 -0.88 7.35 -5.60
C PHE A 46 0.27 7.49 -6.62
N PHE A 47 -0.06 7.63 -7.90
CA PHE A 47 0.94 7.77 -8.97
C PHE A 47 1.88 8.96 -8.70
N GLY A 48 3.18 8.67 -8.67
CA GLY A 48 4.22 9.67 -8.38
C GLY A 48 4.33 10.08 -6.91
N GLY A 49 3.43 9.57 -6.04
CA GLY A 49 3.45 9.85 -4.60
C GLY A 49 4.24 8.82 -3.81
N GLN A 50 4.84 9.27 -2.73
CA GLN A 50 5.44 8.44 -1.69
C GLN A 50 4.65 8.62 -0.38
N HIS A 51 4.89 7.78 0.63
CA HIS A 51 4.17 7.82 1.91
C HIS A 51 4.12 9.21 2.54
N THR A 52 5.19 10.01 2.42
CA THR A 52 5.25 11.39 2.93
C THR A 52 4.18 12.31 2.35
N HIS A 53 3.71 12.05 1.11
CA HIS A 53 2.64 12.83 0.49
C HIS A 53 1.26 12.52 1.10
N ASN A 54 1.12 11.41 1.80
CA ASN A 54 -0.11 11.03 2.51
C ASN A 54 -0.20 11.64 3.93
N GLU A 55 0.93 12.11 4.49
CA GLU A 55 1.01 12.64 5.87
C GLU A 55 0.12 13.85 6.14
N GLY A 56 -0.27 14.57 5.10
CA GLY A 56 -1.19 15.69 5.22
C GLY A 56 -2.51 15.32 5.93
N MET A 57 -2.98 14.08 5.81
CA MET A 57 -4.19 13.56 6.45
C MET A 57 -3.94 12.79 7.75
N ILE A 58 -2.69 12.51 8.07
CA ILE A 58 -2.29 11.74 9.25
C ILE A 58 -1.81 12.71 10.33
N GLY A 59 -2.29 12.53 11.56
CA GLY A 59 -1.85 13.33 12.69
C GLY A 59 -2.92 13.50 13.76
N GLU A 60 -2.50 13.99 14.92
CA GLU A 60 -3.39 14.23 16.05
C GLU A 60 -4.52 15.20 15.67
N GLY A 61 -5.76 14.80 15.93
CA GLY A 61 -6.97 15.58 15.61
C GLY A 61 -7.33 15.63 14.12
N LYS A 62 -6.61 14.91 13.26
CA LYS A 62 -6.97 14.74 11.85
C LYS A 62 -7.86 13.51 11.64
N ALA A 63 -8.36 13.33 10.40
CA ALA A 63 -9.21 12.19 10.05
C ALA A 63 -8.53 10.84 10.30
N LEU A 64 -7.22 10.76 10.11
CA LEU A 64 -6.41 9.59 10.41
C LEU A 64 -5.51 9.90 11.60
N ASP A 65 -6.09 9.83 12.80
CA ASP A 65 -5.38 10.10 14.06
C ASP A 65 -4.61 8.86 14.51
N PRO A 66 -3.26 8.91 14.59
CA PRO A 66 -2.46 7.76 14.99
C PRO A 66 -2.60 7.35 16.47
N ARG A 67 -3.34 8.12 17.28
CA ARG A 67 -3.72 7.71 18.64
C ARG A 67 -4.84 6.68 18.64
N GLU A 68 -5.66 6.67 17.59
CA GLU A 68 -6.82 5.77 17.43
C GLU A 68 -6.54 4.65 16.44
N TYR A 69 -5.81 4.95 15.37
CA TYR A 69 -5.59 4.03 14.26
C TYR A 69 -4.13 3.59 14.14
N PHE A 70 -3.94 2.35 13.74
CA PHE A 70 -2.69 1.87 13.18
C PHE A 70 -2.77 2.00 11.66
N ILE A 71 -2.03 2.95 11.11
CA ILE A 71 -2.13 3.34 9.69
C ILE A 71 -0.94 2.77 8.96
N ILE A 72 -1.18 1.96 7.95
CA ILE A 72 -0.17 1.39 7.06
C ILE A 72 -0.24 2.13 5.72
N VAL A 73 0.87 2.76 5.32
CA VAL A 73 0.99 3.47 4.05
C VAL A 73 1.95 2.72 3.13
N PRO A 74 1.47 1.77 2.33
CA PRO A 74 2.31 1.06 1.38
C PRO A 74 2.61 1.95 0.18
N ASN A 75 3.87 1.97 -0.22
CA ASN A 75 4.33 2.64 -1.43
C ASN A 75 4.11 1.74 -2.64
N MET A 76 3.56 2.30 -3.72
CA MET A 76 3.36 1.54 -4.95
C MET A 76 4.69 1.08 -5.55
N PHE A 77 4.69 -0.06 -6.22
CA PHE A 77 5.75 -0.39 -7.15
C PHE A 77 5.90 0.71 -8.21
N GLY A 78 7.13 1.00 -8.60
CA GLY A 78 7.42 2.04 -9.59
C GLY A 78 7.57 3.47 -9.02
N ASN A 79 7.43 3.68 -7.71
CA ASN A 79 7.50 5.01 -7.09
C ASN A 79 8.91 5.41 -6.55
N SER A 80 9.94 4.69 -6.94
CA SER A 80 11.35 4.91 -6.57
C SER A 80 11.77 4.47 -5.17
N VAL A 81 10.86 4.13 -4.26
CA VAL A 81 11.18 3.58 -2.92
C VAL A 81 10.87 2.09 -2.82
N SER A 82 9.73 1.63 -3.37
CA SER A 82 9.50 0.22 -3.68
C SER A 82 10.25 -0.18 -4.95
N SER A 83 10.29 -1.48 -5.29
CA SER A 83 10.88 -1.95 -6.56
C SER A 83 10.40 -1.12 -7.72
N SER A 84 11.33 -0.58 -8.49
CA SER A 84 11.09 0.43 -9.52
C SER A 84 12.12 0.29 -10.65
N PRO A 85 11.84 0.83 -11.85
CA PRO A 85 12.81 0.86 -12.94
C PRO A 85 14.16 1.49 -12.56
N SER A 86 14.14 2.43 -11.59
CA SER A 86 15.31 3.21 -11.18
C SER A 86 16.17 2.54 -10.12
N ASN A 87 15.63 1.59 -9.35
CA ASN A 87 16.32 0.96 -8.22
C ASN A 87 16.40 -0.57 -8.28
N SER A 88 15.89 -1.17 -9.36
CA SER A 88 16.02 -2.61 -9.59
C SER A 88 17.35 -2.94 -10.29
N ASP A 89 17.84 -4.16 -10.07
CA ASP A 89 19.03 -4.66 -10.72
C ASP A 89 18.75 -5.08 -12.19
N SER A 90 19.81 -5.09 -13.02
CA SER A 90 19.72 -5.68 -14.36
C SER A 90 19.35 -7.18 -14.26
N PRO A 91 18.51 -7.71 -15.17
CA PRO A 91 17.91 -7.07 -16.35
C PRO A 91 16.60 -6.31 -16.09
N GLN A 92 16.10 -6.27 -14.86
CA GLN A 92 14.79 -5.69 -14.50
C GLN A 92 14.83 -4.16 -14.23
N ASN A 93 15.91 -3.48 -14.59
CA ASN A 93 15.99 -2.04 -14.46
C ASN A 93 15.50 -1.32 -15.73
N ARG A 94 15.20 -0.03 -15.61
CA ARG A 94 14.81 0.86 -16.72
C ARG A 94 13.71 0.23 -17.59
N ALA A 95 13.95 0.08 -18.90
CA ALA A 95 13.00 -0.51 -19.84
C ALA A 95 12.75 -2.01 -19.63
N GLY A 96 13.62 -2.69 -18.87
CA GLY A 96 13.45 -4.10 -18.51
C GLY A 96 12.57 -4.32 -17.29
N PHE A 97 12.07 -3.26 -16.63
CA PHE A 97 11.19 -3.40 -15.48
C PHE A 97 9.85 -4.03 -15.92
N PRO A 98 9.39 -5.09 -15.24
CA PRO A 98 8.18 -5.80 -15.67
C PRO A 98 6.92 -4.94 -15.49
N LYS A 99 5.87 -5.28 -16.23
CA LYS A 99 4.58 -4.57 -16.18
C LYS A 99 3.82 -4.92 -14.93
N VAL A 100 3.88 -4.06 -13.92
CA VAL A 100 3.17 -4.20 -12.65
C VAL A 100 1.80 -3.53 -12.74
N SER A 101 0.75 -4.25 -12.36
CA SER A 101 -0.64 -3.76 -12.33
C SER A 101 -1.08 -3.31 -10.93
N LEU A 102 -2.29 -2.76 -10.82
CA LEU A 102 -2.91 -2.48 -9.53
C LEU A 102 -3.20 -3.77 -8.75
N TYR A 103 -3.53 -4.84 -9.46
CA TYR A 103 -3.72 -6.16 -8.85
C TYR A 103 -2.44 -6.62 -8.12
N ASP A 104 -1.27 -6.49 -8.78
CA ASP A 104 0.01 -6.91 -8.21
C ASP A 104 0.36 -6.05 -6.97
N ASN A 105 0.09 -4.74 -7.03
CA ASN A 105 0.28 -3.85 -5.88
C ASN A 105 -0.60 -4.28 -4.71
N VAL A 106 -1.89 -4.44 -4.93
CA VAL A 106 -2.86 -4.74 -3.88
C VAL A 106 -2.66 -6.13 -3.29
N SER A 107 -2.37 -7.15 -4.12
CA SER A 107 -2.07 -8.48 -3.62
C SER A 107 -0.79 -8.50 -2.75
N THR A 108 0.22 -7.72 -3.11
CA THR A 108 1.44 -7.59 -2.29
C THR A 108 1.17 -6.80 -1.00
N GLN A 109 0.34 -5.77 -1.05
CA GLN A 109 -0.10 -5.04 0.15
C GLN A 109 -0.88 -5.94 1.10
N HIS A 110 -1.75 -6.80 0.58
CA HIS A 110 -2.47 -7.78 1.40
C HIS A 110 -1.49 -8.74 2.09
N ARG A 111 -0.48 -9.23 1.38
CA ARG A 111 0.57 -10.05 1.96
C ARG A 111 1.34 -9.30 3.07
N LEU A 112 1.70 -8.04 2.85
CA LEU A 112 2.31 -7.21 3.89
C LEU A 112 1.45 -7.19 5.16
N VAL A 113 0.16 -6.91 5.01
CA VAL A 113 -0.80 -6.80 6.13
C VAL A 113 -0.95 -8.12 6.88
N THR A 114 -1.01 -9.23 6.16
CA THR A 114 -1.22 -10.56 6.75
C THR A 114 0.06 -11.22 7.24
N GLU A 115 1.14 -11.18 6.46
CA GLU A 115 2.38 -11.90 6.77
C GLU A 115 3.24 -11.17 7.81
N VAL A 116 3.32 -9.82 7.75
CA VAL A 116 4.14 -9.04 8.68
C VAL A 116 3.39 -8.72 9.97
N PHE A 117 2.13 -8.28 9.86
CA PHE A 117 1.37 -7.81 11.02
C PHE A 117 0.37 -8.84 11.57
N GLY A 118 0.10 -9.91 10.82
CA GLY A 118 -0.90 -10.92 11.21
C GLY A 118 -2.29 -10.32 11.35
N ILE A 119 -2.65 -9.36 10.48
CA ILE A 119 -3.93 -8.67 10.49
C ILE A 119 -4.89 -9.39 9.55
N GLU A 120 -6.06 -9.79 10.06
CA GLU A 120 -7.13 -10.42 9.30
C GLU A 120 -8.27 -9.45 8.95
N LYS A 121 -8.42 -8.39 9.75
CA LYS A 121 -9.49 -7.39 9.59
C LYS A 121 -8.92 -6.00 9.51
N ILE A 122 -9.35 -5.26 8.51
CA ILE A 122 -8.98 -3.87 8.25
C ILE A 122 -10.21 -3.00 8.55
N ALA A 123 -10.06 -1.98 9.41
CA ALA A 123 -11.13 -1.06 9.74
C ALA A 123 -11.50 -0.20 8.54
N LEU A 124 -10.50 0.26 7.78
CA LEU A 124 -10.68 1.17 6.66
C LEU A 124 -9.59 0.97 5.61
N VAL A 125 -9.98 0.90 4.34
CA VAL A 125 -9.07 1.15 3.20
C VAL A 125 -9.47 2.48 2.57
N PHE A 126 -8.51 3.38 2.45
CA PHE A 126 -8.76 4.75 1.99
C PHE A 126 -7.66 5.19 1.02
N GLY A 127 -8.03 5.94 -0.01
CA GLY A 127 -7.05 6.49 -0.95
C GLY A 127 -7.66 7.49 -1.92
N TRP A 128 -6.82 8.30 -2.54
CA TRP A 128 -7.23 9.21 -3.62
C TRP A 128 -6.46 8.91 -4.91
N SER A 129 -6.95 9.40 -6.05
CA SER A 129 -6.33 9.19 -7.36
C SER A 129 -6.08 7.70 -7.62
N MET A 130 -4.88 7.29 -7.99
CA MET A 130 -4.51 5.88 -8.15
C MET A 130 -4.56 5.10 -6.82
N GLY A 131 -4.42 5.76 -5.67
CA GLY A 131 -4.68 5.17 -4.35
C GLY A 131 -6.15 4.76 -4.19
N ALA A 132 -7.09 5.55 -4.72
CA ALA A 132 -8.51 5.19 -4.75
C ALA A 132 -8.77 3.98 -5.66
N GLN A 133 -8.09 3.88 -6.80
CA GLN A 133 -8.18 2.70 -7.66
C GLN A 133 -7.67 1.44 -6.95
N GLN A 134 -6.60 1.55 -6.17
CA GLN A 134 -6.12 0.46 -5.31
C GLN A 134 -7.15 0.12 -4.23
N THR A 135 -7.82 1.11 -3.65
CA THR A 135 -8.91 0.90 -2.68
C THR A 135 -10.06 0.09 -3.29
N PHE A 136 -10.47 0.41 -4.53
CA PHE A 136 -11.44 -0.41 -5.27
C PHE A 136 -10.94 -1.84 -5.50
N GLN A 137 -9.68 -1.98 -5.87
CA GLN A 137 -9.09 -3.28 -6.10
C GLN A 137 -9.06 -4.11 -4.81
N TRP A 138 -8.78 -3.49 -3.65
CA TRP A 138 -8.90 -4.10 -2.34
C TRP A 138 -10.32 -4.64 -2.11
N GLY A 139 -11.33 -3.81 -2.37
CA GLY A 139 -12.73 -4.18 -2.23
C GLY A 139 -13.16 -5.36 -3.10
N SER A 140 -12.59 -5.45 -4.30
CA SER A 140 -12.86 -6.53 -5.24
C SER A 140 -12.17 -7.84 -4.86
N LEU A 141 -10.91 -7.78 -4.43
CA LEU A 141 -10.11 -8.98 -4.17
C LEU A 141 -10.34 -9.56 -2.76
N TYR A 142 -10.53 -8.70 -1.77
CA TYR A 142 -10.57 -9.09 -0.35
C TYR A 142 -11.80 -8.54 0.38
N PRO A 143 -13.02 -8.84 -0.08
CA PRO A 143 -14.24 -8.21 0.45
C PRO A 143 -14.52 -8.53 1.92
N VAL A 144 -13.94 -9.59 2.46
CA VAL A 144 -14.11 -10.00 3.87
C VAL A 144 -13.04 -9.46 4.81
N SER A 145 -12.00 -8.82 4.25
CA SER A 145 -10.85 -8.34 5.03
C SER A 145 -10.99 -6.91 5.56
N TYR A 146 -12.09 -6.22 5.26
CA TYR A 146 -12.33 -4.85 5.73
C TYR A 146 -13.79 -4.64 6.12
N THR A 147 -14.02 -3.68 7.04
CA THR A 147 -15.37 -3.30 7.48
C THR A 147 -15.89 -2.06 6.75
N HIS A 148 -15.00 -1.18 6.29
CA HIS A 148 -15.35 0.05 5.58
C HIS A 148 -14.41 0.31 4.40
N LEU A 149 -15.00 0.60 3.25
CA LEU A 149 -14.32 1.07 2.05
C LEU A 149 -14.77 2.49 1.77
N THR A 150 -13.85 3.45 1.80
CA THR A 150 -14.19 4.84 1.51
C THR A 150 -13.39 5.34 0.30
N LEU A 151 -14.11 5.85 -0.66
CA LEU A 151 -13.58 6.53 -1.84
C LEU A 151 -13.88 8.02 -1.68
N PRO A 152 -12.89 8.91 -1.89
CA PRO A 152 -13.20 10.31 -2.01
C PRO A 152 -14.07 10.49 -3.25
N THR A 153 -15.34 10.83 -3.02
CA THR A 153 -16.21 11.29 -4.09
C THR A 153 -15.86 12.74 -4.35
N ASN A 154 -15.27 13.04 -5.51
CA ASN A 154 -15.26 14.40 -6.00
C ASN A 154 -16.72 14.81 -6.22
N ARG A 155 -17.31 15.45 -5.23
CA ARG A 155 -18.44 16.34 -5.47
C ARG A 155 -17.82 17.66 -5.90
N GLU A 156 -17.65 17.83 -7.20
CA GLU A 156 -17.67 19.16 -7.77
C GLU A 156 -19.08 19.69 -7.63
N VAL A 157 -19.22 20.71 -6.80
CA VAL A 157 -20.40 21.56 -6.73
C VAL A 157 -20.13 22.75 -7.63
#